data_153a72a62b944de74bd278123ebf26c5
#
_entry.id   153a72a62b944de74bd278123ebf26c5
#
_cell.length_a   1.000
_cell.length_b   1.000
_cell.length_c   1.000
_cell.angle_alpha   90.00
_cell.angle_beta   90.00
_cell.angle_gamma   90.00
#
_symmetry.space_group_name_H-M   'P 1'
#
loop_
_entity.id
_entity.type
_entity.pdbx_description
1 polymer ?
#
loop_
_entity_poly.entity_id
_entity_poly.type
_entity_poly.pdbx_seq_one_letter_code
_entity_poly.pdbx_strand_id
1 'polypeptide(L)'
;MRSVVHYHPPASLEAYVQESGRAGRDGLPSFSLVMLSARDSVAAVNRQHAAEPDRHGIKGLVSLLSRRGEHIVSLYEASSVYDLPDVAVDRILFDLKRSGSVREQGTGYKYYRVRPLFQMEEILCGRGGEECARLQWMDMRRQGEVEDLAVEWGISWEEAAAWLGDLALSGEWKVEMRQAALHLCSEGFDAEGIVEEFAQYFSRSRLNGLERWKTCVATLTSPACLNRSLDAYFGFRDPSGPCGHCPACCGMVPAAMEEEAPSPLPEELRSAVMELAGQRKPALARPSQLARFLLGLASPAAMRARLWGHPLYGALADRKWEDVWIEAHALLGS
;
A
#
# COMPACT_ATOMS: atom_id res chain seq x y z
N MET A 1 -3.33 24.97 20.08
CA MET A 1 -1.96 24.65 19.64
C MET A 1 -1.30 25.93 19.18
N ARG A 2 -0.05 26.23 19.60
CA ARG A 2 0.65 27.48 19.29
C ARG A 2 1.71 27.35 18.22
N SER A 3 2.15 26.13 17.95
CA SER A 3 3.17 25.86 16.93
C SER A 3 2.90 24.57 16.19
N VAL A 4 3.24 24.55 14.92
CA VAL A 4 3.34 23.34 14.07
C VAL A 4 4.76 23.30 13.54
N VAL A 5 5.42 22.14 13.70
CA VAL A 5 6.76 21.92 13.17
C VAL A 5 6.67 20.75 12.19
N HIS A 6 6.95 21.03 10.93
CA HIS A 6 7.09 20.00 9.91
C HIS A 6 8.57 19.57 9.89
N TYR A 7 8.83 18.36 10.32
CA TYR A 7 10.19 17.77 10.33
C TYR A 7 10.68 17.45 8.91
N HIS A 8 9.74 17.25 7.98
CA HIS A 8 9.96 17.13 6.54
C HIS A 8 8.99 18.04 5.81
N PRO A 9 9.29 18.47 4.58
CA PRO A 9 8.35 19.25 3.80
C PRO A 9 7.07 18.46 3.54
N PRO A 10 5.90 19.09 3.66
CA PRO A 10 4.62 18.46 3.32
C PRO A 10 4.58 17.98 1.87
N ALA A 11 3.72 17.01 1.58
CA ALA A 11 3.62 16.39 0.27
C ALA A 11 3.04 17.34 -0.82
N SER A 12 2.37 18.41 -0.41
CA SER A 12 1.79 19.42 -1.30
C SER A 12 1.47 20.70 -0.53
N LEU A 13 1.11 21.78 -1.23
CA LEU A 13 0.67 23.04 -0.62
C LEU A 13 -0.65 22.87 0.14
N GLU A 14 -1.55 21.99 -0.33
CA GLU A 14 -2.79 21.68 0.37
C GLU A 14 -2.49 21.02 1.73
N ALA A 15 -1.57 20.06 1.76
CA ALA A 15 -1.12 19.43 3.00
C ALA A 15 -0.47 20.46 3.93
N TYR A 16 0.39 21.33 3.41
CA TYR A 16 1.00 22.41 4.18
C TYR A 16 -0.04 23.30 4.84
N VAL A 17 -1.02 23.80 4.10
CA VAL A 17 -2.07 24.69 4.63
C VAL A 17 -2.95 23.95 5.64
N GLN A 18 -3.31 22.70 5.35
CA GLN A 18 -4.13 21.88 6.26
C GLN A 18 -3.41 21.59 7.59
N GLU A 19 -2.12 21.31 7.54
CA GLU A 19 -1.32 20.98 8.71
C GLU A 19 -0.96 22.23 9.50
N SER A 20 -0.49 23.29 8.85
CA SER A 20 -0.17 24.58 9.49
C SER A 20 -1.42 25.23 10.11
N GLY A 21 -2.58 25.11 9.47
CA GLY A 21 -3.86 25.60 9.97
C GLY A 21 -4.37 24.89 11.25
N ARG A 22 -3.64 23.88 11.76
CA ARG A 22 -3.90 23.31 13.10
C ARG A 22 -3.44 24.23 14.23
N ALA A 23 -2.51 25.14 13.98
CA ALA A 23 -2.07 26.16 14.94
C ALA A 23 -3.00 27.38 14.92
N GLY A 24 -3.18 28.02 16.07
CA GLY A 24 -3.90 29.30 16.20
C GLY A 24 -5.41 29.25 15.95
N ARG A 25 -6.08 28.12 16.06
CA ARG A 25 -7.55 27.99 15.87
C ARG A 25 -8.39 28.87 16.80
N ASP A 26 -7.79 29.36 17.87
CA ASP A 26 -8.39 30.26 18.85
C ASP A 26 -8.16 31.75 18.53
N GLY A 27 -7.62 32.06 17.32
CA GLY A 27 -7.34 33.41 16.88
C GLY A 27 -6.12 34.08 17.51
N LEU A 28 -5.38 33.37 18.37
CA LEU A 28 -4.17 33.93 18.98
C LEU A 28 -2.93 33.67 18.12
N PRO A 29 -1.87 34.48 18.24
CA PRO A 29 -0.64 34.32 17.46
C PRO A 29 -0.07 32.91 17.56
N SER A 30 0.30 32.35 16.40
CA SER A 30 0.88 31.01 16.25
C SER A 30 1.92 31.04 15.13
N PHE A 31 2.79 30.02 15.11
CA PHE A 31 3.77 29.90 14.03
C PHE A 31 3.81 28.49 13.46
N SER A 32 4.21 28.38 12.20
CA SER A 32 4.52 27.14 11.52
C SER A 32 5.98 27.17 11.05
N LEU A 33 6.71 26.10 11.32
CA LEU A 33 8.11 25.93 10.90
C LEU A 33 8.21 24.70 9.99
N VAL A 34 8.88 24.85 8.87
CA VAL A 34 9.21 23.72 7.99
C VAL A 34 10.73 23.56 7.99
N MET A 35 11.20 22.37 8.34
CA MET A 35 12.61 21.99 8.23
C MET A 35 12.83 21.40 6.84
N LEU A 36 13.91 21.85 6.18
CA LEU A 36 14.27 21.42 4.83
C LEU A 36 15.71 20.91 4.81
N SER A 37 15.93 19.78 4.16
CA SER A 37 17.26 19.22 3.94
C SER A 37 17.40 18.66 2.53
N ALA A 38 18.64 18.53 2.02
CA ALA A 38 18.90 17.92 0.72
C ALA A 38 18.36 16.48 0.62
N ARG A 39 18.32 15.76 1.74
CA ARG A 39 17.79 14.38 1.79
C ARG A 39 16.28 14.29 1.61
N ASP A 40 15.55 15.39 1.82
CA ASP A 40 14.09 15.39 1.65
C ASP A 40 13.70 15.18 0.19
N SER A 41 14.50 15.66 -0.77
CA SER A 41 14.26 15.43 -2.20
C SER A 41 14.38 13.94 -2.54
N VAL A 42 15.40 13.26 -2.05
CA VAL A 42 15.60 11.82 -2.23
C VAL A 42 14.45 11.04 -1.60
N ALA A 43 14.10 11.35 -0.35
CA ALA A 43 13.03 10.67 0.35
C ALA A 43 11.66 10.90 -0.31
N ALA A 44 11.40 12.10 -0.87
CA ALA A 44 10.16 12.40 -1.57
C ALA A 44 10.04 11.60 -2.88
N VAL A 45 11.09 11.59 -3.71
CA VAL A 45 11.16 10.80 -4.95
C VAL A 45 10.95 9.32 -4.63
N ASN A 46 11.70 8.78 -3.68
CA ASN A 46 11.64 7.37 -3.31
C ASN A 46 10.23 6.97 -2.82
N ARG A 47 9.55 7.80 -2.02
CA ARG A 47 8.17 7.55 -1.59
C ARG A 47 7.19 7.50 -2.76
N GLN A 48 7.34 8.35 -3.77
CA GLN A 48 6.49 8.32 -4.95
C GLN A 48 6.66 7.01 -5.75
N HIS A 49 7.89 6.53 -5.88
CA HIS A 49 8.18 5.23 -6.50
C HIS A 49 7.71 4.03 -5.65
N ALA A 50 7.74 4.16 -4.31
CA ALA A 50 7.19 3.13 -3.44
C ALA A 50 5.68 2.94 -3.61
N ALA A 51 4.96 4.04 -3.86
CA ALA A 51 3.52 4.04 -4.04
C ALA A 51 3.08 3.54 -5.44
N GLU A 52 3.97 3.55 -6.43
CA GLU A 52 3.67 3.06 -7.78
C GLU A 52 3.76 1.53 -7.83
N PRO A 53 2.67 0.82 -8.16
CA PRO A 53 2.71 -0.63 -8.29
C PRO A 53 3.50 -1.06 -9.52
N ASP A 54 4.19 -2.21 -9.40
CA ASP A 54 4.88 -2.82 -10.53
C ASP A 54 3.86 -3.34 -11.57
N ARG A 55 4.13 -3.08 -12.87
CA ARG A 55 3.26 -3.56 -13.97
C ARG A 55 3.06 -5.09 -13.91
N HIS A 56 4.06 -5.85 -13.48
CA HIS A 56 3.94 -7.29 -13.31
C HIS A 56 2.90 -7.67 -12.24
N GLY A 57 2.87 -6.95 -11.12
CA GLY A 57 1.86 -7.16 -10.07
C GLY A 57 0.46 -6.83 -10.57
N ILE A 58 0.29 -5.70 -11.26
CA ILE A 58 -0.98 -5.32 -11.90
C ILE A 58 -1.44 -6.44 -12.84
N LYS A 59 -0.54 -6.90 -13.74
CA LYS A 59 -0.83 -7.98 -14.69
C LYS A 59 -1.26 -9.26 -13.97
N GLY A 60 -0.59 -9.62 -12.88
CA GLY A 60 -0.95 -10.81 -12.11
C GLY A 60 -2.39 -10.77 -11.58
N LEU A 61 -2.77 -9.69 -10.90
CA LEU A 61 -4.11 -9.53 -10.34
C LEU A 61 -5.19 -9.41 -11.44
N VAL A 62 -4.96 -8.57 -12.45
CA VAL A 62 -5.91 -8.38 -13.55
C VAL A 62 -6.09 -9.66 -14.36
N SER A 63 -5.01 -10.42 -14.63
CA SER A 63 -5.09 -11.69 -15.34
C SER A 63 -5.82 -12.78 -14.54
N LEU A 64 -5.74 -12.77 -13.21
CA LEU A 64 -6.58 -13.63 -12.38
C LEU A 64 -8.05 -13.31 -12.61
N LEU A 65 -8.42 -12.04 -12.44
CA LEU A 65 -9.80 -11.57 -12.50
C LEU A 65 -10.40 -11.55 -13.92
N SER A 66 -9.56 -11.57 -14.96
CA SER A 66 -10.03 -11.63 -16.36
C SER A 66 -10.53 -13.00 -16.78
N ARG A 67 -10.25 -14.05 -16.02
CA ARG A 67 -10.77 -15.38 -16.29
C ARG A 67 -12.26 -15.42 -15.96
N ARG A 68 -13.03 -16.05 -16.84
CA ARG A 68 -14.46 -16.27 -16.59
C ARG A 68 -14.66 -17.19 -15.40
N GLY A 69 -15.55 -16.83 -14.49
CA GLY A 69 -15.91 -17.61 -13.33
C GLY A 69 -15.92 -16.82 -12.04
N GLU A 70 -15.96 -17.54 -10.94
CA GLU A 70 -15.97 -17.01 -9.58
C GLU A 70 -14.56 -16.94 -9.02
N HIS A 71 -14.28 -15.92 -8.21
CA HIS A 71 -12.99 -15.66 -7.60
C HIS A 71 -13.17 -15.22 -6.15
N ILE A 72 -12.57 -15.94 -5.21
CA ILE A 72 -12.51 -15.51 -3.81
C ILE A 72 -11.19 -14.77 -3.60
N VAL A 73 -11.27 -13.45 -3.46
CA VAL A 73 -10.10 -12.56 -3.39
C VAL A 73 -9.94 -11.94 -2.01
N SER A 74 -8.93 -12.36 -1.27
CA SER A 74 -8.49 -11.66 -0.08
C SER A 74 -7.60 -10.47 -0.48
N LEU A 75 -7.90 -9.25 0.01
CA LEU A 75 -7.09 -8.05 -0.24
C LEU A 75 -5.65 -8.23 0.24
N TYR A 76 -5.47 -8.80 1.43
CA TYR A 76 -4.15 -9.08 1.99
C TYR A 76 -3.35 -10.06 1.12
N GLU A 77 -4.00 -11.10 0.61
CA GLU A 77 -3.33 -12.08 -0.23
C GLU A 77 -3.01 -11.51 -1.62
N ALA A 78 -3.95 -10.79 -2.24
CA ALA A 78 -3.73 -10.10 -3.50
C ALA A 78 -2.57 -9.11 -3.40
N SER A 79 -2.53 -8.29 -2.34
CA SER A 79 -1.41 -7.41 -2.03
C SER A 79 -0.09 -8.17 -1.91
N SER A 80 -0.07 -9.24 -1.13
CA SER A 80 1.16 -10.00 -0.83
C SER A 80 1.68 -10.83 -2.01
N VAL A 81 0.78 -11.48 -2.77
CA VAL A 81 1.14 -12.37 -3.88
C VAL A 81 1.61 -11.57 -5.09
N TYR A 82 0.89 -10.49 -5.40
CA TYR A 82 1.21 -9.64 -6.55
C TYR A 82 2.14 -8.49 -6.22
N ASP A 83 2.54 -8.34 -4.96
CA ASP A 83 3.39 -7.23 -4.47
C ASP A 83 2.81 -5.86 -4.80
N LEU A 84 1.52 -5.71 -4.60
CA LEU A 84 0.77 -4.49 -4.83
C LEU A 84 0.47 -3.78 -3.51
N PRO A 85 0.71 -2.46 -3.38
CA PRO A 85 0.19 -1.70 -2.26
C PRO A 85 -1.32 -1.88 -2.11
N ASP A 86 -1.84 -1.95 -0.88
CA ASP A 86 -3.27 -2.17 -0.62
C ASP A 86 -4.15 -1.16 -1.37
N VAL A 87 -3.74 0.10 -1.40
CA VAL A 87 -4.43 1.17 -2.15
C VAL A 87 -4.50 0.87 -3.66
N ALA A 88 -3.49 0.20 -4.21
CA ALA A 88 -3.49 -0.18 -5.62
C ALA A 88 -4.45 -1.35 -5.88
N VAL A 89 -4.50 -2.34 -4.97
CA VAL A 89 -5.46 -3.46 -5.04
C VAL A 89 -6.89 -2.91 -4.97
N ASP A 90 -7.18 -2.06 -3.99
CA ASP A 90 -8.49 -1.43 -3.81
C ASP A 90 -8.89 -0.64 -5.06
N ARG A 91 -7.97 0.12 -5.64
CA ARG A 91 -8.23 0.90 -6.84
C ARG A 91 -8.55 0.02 -8.05
N ILE A 92 -7.77 -1.03 -8.28
CA ILE A 92 -7.99 -1.99 -9.38
C ILE A 92 -9.37 -2.64 -9.22
N LEU A 93 -9.69 -3.16 -8.04
CA LEU A 93 -10.98 -3.80 -7.76
C LEU A 93 -12.15 -2.83 -7.92
N PHE A 94 -11.99 -1.61 -7.41
CA PHE A 94 -13.03 -0.57 -7.55
C PHE A 94 -13.34 -0.26 -9.02
N ASP A 95 -12.32 -0.03 -9.85
CA ASP A 95 -12.53 0.32 -11.25
C ASP A 95 -13.06 -0.86 -12.07
N LEU A 96 -12.61 -2.10 -11.80
CA LEU A 96 -13.16 -3.30 -12.45
C LEU A 96 -14.63 -3.55 -12.07
N LYS A 97 -15.01 -3.28 -10.82
CA LYS A 97 -16.43 -3.33 -10.40
C LYS A 97 -17.25 -2.22 -11.05
N ARG A 98 -16.71 -1.00 -11.08
CA ARG A 98 -17.39 0.16 -11.67
C ARG A 98 -17.61 0.01 -13.19
N SER A 99 -16.66 -0.58 -13.91
CA SER A 99 -16.81 -0.87 -15.36
C SER A 99 -17.75 -2.04 -15.65
N GLY A 100 -18.12 -2.83 -14.64
CA GLY A 100 -18.91 -4.04 -14.82
C GLY A 100 -18.10 -5.25 -15.29
N SER A 101 -16.77 -5.12 -15.42
CA SER A 101 -15.86 -6.23 -15.80
C SER A 101 -15.89 -7.36 -14.76
N VAL A 102 -16.11 -6.98 -13.50
CA VAL A 102 -16.25 -7.89 -12.36
C VAL A 102 -17.44 -7.46 -11.52
N ARG A 103 -18.25 -8.42 -11.06
CA ARG A 103 -19.40 -8.19 -10.15
C ARG A 103 -19.10 -8.77 -8.79
N GLU A 104 -19.35 -8.01 -7.74
CA GLU A 104 -19.30 -8.50 -6.35
C GLU A 104 -20.59 -9.26 -6.04
N GLN A 105 -20.43 -10.49 -5.57
CA GLN A 105 -21.52 -11.37 -5.14
C GLN A 105 -21.70 -11.32 -3.63
N GLY A 106 -20.60 -11.22 -2.88
CA GLY A 106 -20.63 -11.20 -1.44
C GLY A 106 -19.29 -10.84 -0.80
N THR A 107 -19.31 -10.77 0.53
CA THR A 107 -18.12 -10.54 1.38
C THR A 107 -18.06 -11.57 2.50
N GLY A 108 -16.89 -11.97 2.91
CA GLY A 108 -16.71 -12.91 4.00
C GLY A 108 -15.25 -13.06 4.39
N TYR A 109 -14.84 -14.28 4.68
CA TYR A 109 -13.48 -14.61 5.07
C TYR A 109 -12.95 -15.78 4.24
N LYS A 110 -11.65 -15.72 3.89
CA LYS A 110 -11.02 -16.79 3.09
C LYS A 110 -10.72 -18.02 3.93
N TYR A 111 -10.25 -17.84 5.15
CA TYR A 111 -9.80 -18.94 6.02
C TYR A 111 -10.61 -19.02 7.28
N TYR A 112 -10.74 -20.25 7.79
CA TYR A 112 -11.32 -20.53 9.09
C TYR A 112 -10.39 -21.38 9.95
N ARG A 113 -10.53 -21.26 11.27
CA ARG A 113 -10.01 -22.18 12.27
C ARG A 113 -11.10 -22.42 13.31
N VAL A 114 -11.32 -23.70 13.63
CA VAL A 114 -12.34 -24.08 14.61
C VAL A 114 -11.72 -24.96 15.69
N ARG A 115 -12.34 -24.92 16.85
CA ARG A 115 -12.02 -25.81 17.97
C ARG A 115 -13.29 -26.08 18.77
N PRO A 116 -13.66 -27.35 19.02
CA PRO A 116 -14.76 -27.68 19.91
C PRO A 116 -14.44 -27.21 21.35
N LEU A 117 -15.45 -26.73 22.05
CA LEU A 117 -15.36 -26.28 23.45
C LEU A 117 -15.83 -27.39 24.43
N PHE A 118 -16.56 -28.39 23.93
CA PHE A 118 -17.08 -29.54 24.66
C PHE A 118 -16.62 -30.82 23.99
N GLN A 119 -16.90 -31.97 24.63
CA GLN A 119 -16.60 -33.28 24.03
C GLN A 119 -17.50 -33.51 22.81
N MET A 120 -16.96 -34.18 21.78
CA MET A 120 -17.72 -34.39 20.55
C MET A 120 -18.99 -35.19 20.74
N GLU A 121 -19.00 -36.14 21.68
CA GLU A 121 -20.18 -36.93 22.04
C GLU A 121 -21.31 -36.03 22.56
N GLU A 122 -21.00 -35.02 23.35
CA GLU A 122 -21.96 -34.05 23.88
C GLU A 122 -22.50 -33.15 22.73
N ILE A 123 -21.62 -32.67 21.85
CA ILE A 123 -21.96 -31.81 20.70
C ILE A 123 -22.85 -32.58 19.72
N LEU A 124 -22.61 -33.86 19.48
CA LEU A 124 -23.37 -34.65 18.51
C LEU A 124 -24.71 -35.18 19.05
N CYS A 125 -24.93 -35.12 20.37
CA CYS A 125 -26.14 -35.64 21.01
C CYS A 125 -27.41 -34.98 20.47
N GLY A 126 -28.34 -35.78 19.95
CA GLY A 126 -29.64 -35.34 19.47
C GLY A 126 -29.65 -34.69 18.07
N ARG A 127 -28.53 -34.67 17.35
CA ARG A 127 -28.40 -34.10 16.01
C ARG A 127 -28.64 -35.12 14.90
N GLY A 128 -29.07 -34.61 13.72
CA GLY A 128 -29.31 -35.44 12.54
C GLY A 128 -28.03 -35.86 11.83
N GLY A 129 -28.13 -36.87 10.94
CA GLY A 129 -26.98 -37.53 10.32
C GLY A 129 -26.08 -36.60 9.50
N GLU A 130 -26.65 -35.68 8.72
CA GLU A 130 -25.87 -34.74 7.89
C GLU A 130 -25.14 -33.69 8.74
N GLU A 131 -25.80 -33.16 9.76
CA GLU A 131 -25.18 -32.21 10.68
C GLU A 131 -24.06 -32.89 11.48
N CYS A 132 -24.28 -34.11 11.97
CA CYS A 132 -23.23 -34.89 12.62
C CYS A 132 -22.04 -35.13 11.72
N ALA A 133 -22.25 -35.46 10.45
CA ALA A 133 -21.17 -35.67 9.48
C ALA A 133 -20.33 -34.39 9.27
N ARG A 134 -20.99 -33.24 9.12
CA ARG A 134 -20.31 -31.93 8.99
C ARG A 134 -19.49 -31.58 10.23
N LEU A 135 -20.04 -31.75 11.41
CA LEU A 135 -19.36 -31.48 12.68
C LEU A 135 -18.15 -32.41 12.91
N GLN A 136 -18.27 -33.70 12.59
CA GLN A 136 -17.17 -34.68 12.64
C GLN A 136 -16.07 -34.30 11.64
N TRP A 137 -16.43 -33.90 10.44
CA TRP A 137 -15.49 -33.43 9.42
C TRP A 137 -14.74 -32.19 9.92
N MET A 138 -15.44 -31.23 10.55
CA MET A 138 -14.84 -30.04 11.15
C MET A 138 -13.88 -30.36 12.30
N ASP A 139 -14.17 -31.35 13.13
CA ASP A 139 -13.25 -31.77 14.20
C ASP A 139 -11.98 -32.40 13.63
N MET A 140 -12.06 -33.13 12.54
CA MET A 140 -10.89 -33.67 11.87
C MET A 140 -10.02 -32.64 11.18
N ARG A 141 -10.63 -31.69 10.49
CA ARG A 141 -9.90 -30.69 9.67
C ARG A 141 -9.48 -29.44 10.42
N ARG A 142 -10.28 -28.98 11.37
CA ARG A 142 -10.05 -27.84 12.30
C ARG A 142 -9.64 -26.50 11.70
N GLN A 143 -9.10 -26.46 10.49
CA GLN A 143 -8.74 -25.25 9.75
C GLN A 143 -8.65 -25.52 8.26
N GLY A 144 -8.91 -24.50 7.44
CA GLY A 144 -8.84 -24.59 5.99
C GLY A 144 -9.35 -23.31 5.31
N GLU A 145 -9.53 -23.41 4.00
CA GLU A 145 -10.21 -22.38 3.23
C GLU A 145 -11.72 -22.60 3.25
N VAL A 146 -12.50 -21.50 3.29
CA VAL A 146 -13.97 -21.59 3.25
C VAL A 146 -14.44 -22.14 1.89
N GLU A 147 -13.67 -21.88 0.83
CA GLU A 147 -13.93 -22.40 -0.52
C GLU A 147 -13.82 -23.93 -0.56
N ASP A 148 -12.79 -24.52 0.08
CA ASP A 148 -12.65 -25.99 0.18
C ASP A 148 -13.84 -26.61 0.89
N LEU A 149 -14.33 -25.96 1.94
CA LEU A 149 -15.49 -26.40 2.70
C LEU A 149 -16.76 -26.34 1.84
N ALA A 150 -16.94 -25.28 1.07
CA ALA A 150 -18.07 -25.12 0.15
C ALA A 150 -18.07 -26.24 -0.93
N VAL A 151 -16.90 -26.53 -1.52
CA VAL A 151 -16.75 -27.60 -2.51
C VAL A 151 -17.04 -28.98 -1.90
N GLU A 152 -16.48 -29.29 -0.72
CA GLU A 152 -16.68 -30.59 -0.05
C GLU A 152 -18.14 -30.88 0.28
N TRP A 153 -18.89 -29.82 0.66
CA TRP A 153 -20.30 -29.96 1.05
C TRP A 153 -21.29 -29.72 -0.10
N GLY A 154 -20.80 -29.31 -1.28
CA GLY A 154 -21.63 -29.03 -2.44
C GLY A 154 -22.57 -27.82 -2.24
N ILE A 155 -22.13 -26.83 -1.48
CA ILE A 155 -22.86 -25.59 -1.16
C ILE A 155 -22.11 -24.37 -1.69
N SER A 156 -22.73 -23.18 -1.70
CA SER A 156 -22.06 -21.95 -2.06
C SER A 156 -21.06 -21.52 -1.00
N TRP A 157 -20.13 -20.64 -1.38
CA TRP A 157 -19.17 -20.04 -0.44
C TRP A 157 -19.88 -19.22 0.66
N GLU A 158 -20.97 -18.51 0.31
CA GLU A 158 -21.78 -17.75 1.24
C GLU A 158 -22.48 -18.67 2.27
N GLU A 159 -23.04 -19.78 1.80
CA GLU A 159 -23.65 -20.77 2.69
C GLU A 159 -22.65 -21.39 3.64
N ALA A 160 -21.44 -21.69 3.16
CA ALA A 160 -20.35 -22.20 4.00
C ALA A 160 -19.91 -21.14 5.05
N ALA A 161 -19.78 -19.87 4.65
CA ALA A 161 -19.45 -18.77 5.55
C ALA A 161 -20.56 -18.53 6.60
N ALA A 162 -21.83 -18.58 6.19
CA ALA A 162 -22.97 -18.46 7.10
C ALA A 162 -23.00 -19.60 8.11
N TRP A 163 -22.80 -20.83 7.66
CA TRP A 163 -22.73 -21.99 8.54
C TRP A 163 -21.62 -21.88 9.61
N LEU A 164 -20.45 -21.38 9.23
CA LEU A 164 -19.38 -21.10 10.19
C LEU A 164 -19.76 -20.00 11.19
N GLY A 165 -20.54 -19.03 10.75
CA GLY A 165 -21.14 -17.99 11.63
C GLY A 165 -22.12 -18.59 12.64
N ASP A 166 -23.02 -19.46 12.20
CA ASP A 166 -23.98 -20.17 13.06
C ASP A 166 -23.23 -21.07 14.04
N LEU A 167 -22.19 -21.75 13.59
CA LEU A 167 -21.33 -22.58 14.46
C LEU A 167 -20.66 -21.73 15.55
N ALA A 168 -20.23 -20.51 15.24
CA ALA A 168 -19.70 -19.58 16.24
C ALA A 168 -20.75 -19.16 17.27
N LEU A 169 -21.98 -18.95 16.82
CA LEU A 169 -23.11 -18.53 17.67
C LEU A 169 -23.66 -19.67 18.55
N SER A 170 -23.44 -20.92 18.19
CA SER A 170 -23.87 -22.08 18.99
C SER A 170 -23.27 -22.10 20.40
N GLY A 171 -22.12 -21.45 20.58
CA GLY A 171 -21.37 -21.47 21.82
C GLY A 171 -20.66 -22.81 22.12
N GLU A 172 -20.78 -23.78 21.23
CA GLU A 172 -20.13 -25.11 21.38
C GLU A 172 -18.75 -25.15 20.72
N TRP A 173 -18.48 -24.22 19.83
CA TRP A 173 -17.24 -24.13 19.09
C TRP A 173 -16.62 -22.75 19.21
N LYS A 174 -15.29 -22.69 19.33
CA LYS A 174 -14.54 -21.47 19.05
C LYS A 174 -14.24 -21.42 17.57
N VAL A 175 -14.77 -20.41 16.87
CA VAL A 175 -14.55 -20.18 15.45
C VAL A 175 -13.74 -18.90 15.27
N GLU A 176 -12.65 -18.98 14.55
CA GLU A 176 -11.81 -17.86 14.15
C GLU A 176 -11.84 -17.74 12.63
N MET A 177 -12.43 -16.63 12.14
CA MET A 177 -12.44 -16.28 10.75
C MET A 177 -11.25 -15.37 10.45
N ARG A 178 -10.53 -15.62 9.34
CA ARG A 178 -9.30 -14.88 9.00
C ARG A 178 -9.29 -14.47 7.55
N GLN A 179 -8.67 -13.32 7.30
CA GLN A 179 -8.51 -12.68 5.98
C GLN A 179 -9.86 -12.42 5.32
N ALA A 180 -10.36 -11.20 5.52
CA ALA A 180 -11.52 -10.72 4.79
C ALA A 180 -11.33 -10.91 3.29
N ALA A 181 -12.36 -11.40 2.61
CA ALA A 181 -12.36 -11.71 1.20
C ALA A 181 -13.63 -11.22 0.51
N LEU A 182 -13.50 -10.95 -0.78
CA LEU A 182 -14.59 -10.61 -1.68
C LEU A 182 -14.89 -11.83 -2.55
N HIS A 183 -16.16 -12.17 -2.70
CA HIS A 183 -16.62 -13.08 -3.73
C HIS A 183 -16.95 -12.29 -5.00
N LEU A 184 -16.21 -12.52 -6.05
CA LEU A 184 -16.27 -11.79 -7.32
C LEU A 184 -16.62 -12.74 -8.45
N CYS A 185 -17.47 -12.30 -9.37
CA CYS A 185 -17.80 -13.03 -10.58
C CYS A 185 -17.37 -12.24 -11.81
N SER A 186 -16.68 -12.90 -12.75
CA SER A 186 -16.23 -12.33 -14.02
C SER A 186 -16.82 -13.08 -15.20
N GLU A 187 -17.31 -12.33 -16.20
CA GLU A 187 -17.73 -12.88 -17.49
C GLU A 187 -16.55 -13.05 -18.47
N GLY A 188 -15.35 -12.65 -18.03
CA GLY A 188 -14.15 -12.59 -18.86
C GLY A 188 -14.01 -11.23 -19.56
N PHE A 189 -12.77 -10.72 -19.61
CA PHE A 189 -12.46 -9.45 -20.28
C PHE A 189 -11.03 -9.45 -20.82
N ASP A 190 -10.71 -8.50 -21.71
CA ASP A 190 -9.33 -8.30 -22.18
C ASP A 190 -8.45 -7.71 -21.06
N ALA A 191 -7.50 -8.52 -20.60
CA ALA A 191 -6.60 -8.14 -19.52
C ALA A 191 -5.52 -7.15 -19.96
N GLU A 192 -4.99 -7.26 -21.20
CA GLU A 192 -3.80 -6.50 -21.60
C GLU A 192 -4.09 -5.00 -21.71
N GLY A 193 -5.23 -4.62 -22.32
CA GLY A 193 -5.65 -3.23 -22.40
C GLY A 193 -5.86 -2.60 -21.02
N ILE A 194 -6.51 -3.32 -20.12
CA ILE A 194 -6.76 -2.87 -18.73
C ILE A 194 -5.47 -2.76 -17.92
N VAL A 195 -4.54 -3.68 -18.07
CA VAL A 195 -3.21 -3.59 -17.42
C VAL A 195 -2.48 -2.33 -17.84
N GLU A 196 -2.51 -2.00 -19.14
CA GLU A 196 -1.87 -0.79 -19.65
C GLU A 196 -2.54 0.49 -19.12
N GLU A 197 -3.87 0.53 -19.05
CA GLU A 197 -4.61 1.64 -18.45
C GLU A 197 -4.22 1.87 -16.98
N PHE A 198 -4.16 0.82 -16.18
CA PHE A 198 -3.73 0.93 -14.78
C PHE A 198 -2.26 1.35 -14.65
N ALA A 199 -1.36 0.78 -15.46
CA ALA A 199 0.05 1.16 -15.45
C ALA A 199 0.22 2.65 -15.73
N GLN A 200 -0.47 3.18 -16.75
CA GLN A 200 -0.47 4.60 -17.09
C GLN A 200 -1.13 5.46 -16.00
N TYR A 201 -2.20 4.99 -15.38
CA TYR A 201 -2.85 5.69 -14.27
C TYR A 201 -1.90 5.87 -13.09
N PHE A 202 -1.25 4.80 -12.64
CA PHE A 202 -0.35 4.86 -11.49
C PHE A 202 0.92 5.66 -11.79
N SER A 203 1.46 5.55 -13.01
CA SER A 203 2.60 6.36 -13.45
C SER A 203 2.26 7.85 -13.44
N ARG A 204 1.10 8.25 -13.98
CA ARG A 204 0.61 9.64 -13.91
C ARG A 204 0.39 10.10 -12.47
N SER A 205 -0.16 9.25 -11.61
CA SER A 205 -0.35 9.57 -10.19
C SER A 205 0.96 9.87 -9.48
N ARG A 206 2.01 9.05 -9.75
CA ARG A 206 3.36 9.27 -9.25
C ARG A 206 3.93 10.61 -9.72
N LEU A 207 3.87 10.88 -11.03
CA LEU A 207 4.37 12.15 -11.60
C LEU A 207 3.67 13.36 -11.02
N ASN A 208 2.35 13.30 -10.89
CA ASN A 208 1.55 14.37 -10.27
C ASN A 208 1.90 14.56 -8.78
N GLY A 209 2.16 13.47 -8.06
CA GLY A 209 2.61 13.54 -6.67
C GLY A 209 3.96 14.22 -6.53
N LEU A 210 4.90 13.90 -7.41
CA LEU A 210 6.23 14.51 -7.44
C LEU A 210 6.15 16.00 -7.81
N GLU A 211 5.33 16.37 -8.79
CA GLU A 211 5.15 17.75 -9.19
C GLU A 211 4.52 18.62 -8.09
N ARG A 212 3.51 18.09 -7.39
CA ARG A 212 2.92 18.79 -6.23
C ARG A 212 3.94 18.99 -5.12
N TRP A 213 4.79 17.99 -4.84
CA TRP A 213 5.86 18.13 -3.85
C TRP A 213 6.88 19.20 -4.28
N LYS A 214 7.34 19.18 -5.54
CA LYS A 214 8.26 20.19 -6.08
C LYS A 214 7.67 21.61 -5.97
N THR A 215 6.40 21.76 -6.34
CA THR A 215 5.68 23.04 -6.22
C THR A 215 5.62 23.51 -4.77
N CYS A 216 5.36 22.59 -3.83
CA CYS A 216 5.36 22.91 -2.40
C CYS A 216 6.72 23.43 -1.94
N VAL A 217 7.79 22.69 -2.21
CA VAL A 217 9.15 23.10 -1.83
C VAL A 217 9.53 24.42 -2.48
N ALA A 218 9.31 24.58 -3.79
CA ALA A 218 9.62 25.81 -4.51
C ALA A 218 8.87 27.03 -3.94
N THR A 219 7.62 26.86 -3.51
CA THR A 219 6.84 27.94 -2.87
C THR A 219 7.38 28.27 -1.49
N LEU A 220 7.70 27.27 -0.68
CA LEU A 220 8.24 27.46 0.68
C LEU A 220 9.64 28.08 0.69
N THR A 221 10.44 27.85 -0.36
CA THR A 221 11.80 28.39 -0.50
C THR A 221 11.87 29.66 -1.36
N SER A 222 10.72 30.13 -1.87
CA SER A 222 10.64 31.33 -2.69
C SER A 222 10.97 32.60 -1.91
N PRO A 223 11.66 33.59 -2.52
CA PRO A 223 11.81 34.92 -1.97
C PRO A 223 10.53 35.75 -1.99
N ALA A 224 9.45 35.27 -2.61
CA ALA A 224 8.15 35.91 -2.65
C ALA A 224 7.39 35.75 -1.34
N CYS A 225 6.45 36.66 -1.06
CA CYS A 225 5.58 36.54 0.12
C CYS A 225 4.79 35.22 0.09
N LEU A 226 4.98 34.37 1.11
CA LEU A 226 4.38 33.03 1.19
C LEU A 226 2.85 33.09 1.12
N ASN A 227 2.20 33.96 1.89
CA ASN A 227 0.74 34.07 1.88
C ASN A 227 0.22 34.45 0.50
N ARG A 228 0.85 35.42 -0.15
CA ARG A 228 0.48 35.80 -1.51
C ARG A 228 0.65 34.67 -2.52
N SER A 229 1.72 33.88 -2.38
CA SER A 229 1.93 32.71 -3.23
C SER A 229 0.88 31.61 -3.00
N LEU A 230 0.45 31.42 -1.76
CA LEU A 230 -0.64 30.51 -1.41
C LEU A 230 -1.98 31.01 -1.96
N ASP A 231 -2.30 32.30 -1.76
CA ASP A 231 -3.51 32.92 -2.30
C ASP A 231 -3.60 32.74 -3.81
N ALA A 232 -2.51 32.99 -4.52
CA ALA A 232 -2.44 32.78 -5.97
C ALA A 232 -2.63 31.31 -6.37
N TYR A 233 -2.01 30.39 -5.64
CA TYR A 233 -2.14 28.94 -5.89
C TYR A 233 -3.59 28.45 -5.70
N PHE A 234 -4.28 28.93 -4.67
CA PHE A 234 -5.67 28.56 -4.38
C PHE A 234 -6.71 29.39 -5.16
N GLY A 235 -6.27 30.28 -6.05
CA GLY A 235 -7.15 31.02 -6.95
C GLY A 235 -7.86 32.23 -6.33
N PHE A 236 -7.35 32.77 -5.22
CA PHE A 236 -7.86 34.02 -4.66
C PHE A 236 -7.50 35.19 -5.59
N ARG A 237 -8.52 35.95 -6.04
CA ARG A 237 -8.37 36.98 -7.08
C ARG A 237 -7.79 38.31 -6.59
N ASP A 238 -7.86 38.55 -5.29
CA ASP A 238 -7.31 39.76 -4.65
C ASP A 238 -6.36 39.33 -3.53
N PRO A 239 -5.14 38.88 -3.88
CA PRO A 239 -4.17 38.52 -2.89
C PRO A 239 -3.85 39.76 -2.04
N SER A 240 -4.06 39.66 -0.74
CA SER A 240 -3.63 40.65 0.24
C SER A 240 -2.18 41.04 -0.04
N GLY A 241 -1.80 42.29 0.23
CA GLY A 241 -0.42 42.76 0.11
C GLY A 241 0.58 41.87 0.87
N PRO A 242 1.86 42.24 0.96
CA PRO A 242 2.84 41.51 1.73
C PRO A 242 2.33 41.26 3.15
N CYS A 243 2.36 40.00 3.63
CA CYS A 243 1.79 39.64 4.94
C CYS A 243 2.56 40.20 6.16
N GLY A 244 3.80 40.64 5.94
CA GLY A 244 4.65 41.27 6.99
C GLY A 244 5.26 40.29 8.00
N HIS A 245 4.93 39.00 7.97
CA HIS A 245 5.34 38.05 9.01
C HIS A 245 5.89 36.71 8.47
N CYS A 246 5.81 36.43 7.15
CA CYS A 246 6.46 35.25 6.59
C CYS A 246 7.98 35.47 6.42
N PRO A 247 8.78 34.41 6.22
CA PRO A 247 10.23 34.53 6.08
C PRO A 247 10.64 35.57 5.03
N ALA A 248 10.05 35.56 3.85
CA ALA A 248 10.35 36.51 2.79
C ALA A 248 10.04 37.96 3.19
N CYS A 249 8.91 38.24 3.85
CA CYS A 249 8.56 39.56 4.34
C CYS A 249 9.46 40.04 5.49
N CYS A 250 10.03 39.14 6.27
CA CYS A 250 10.98 39.43 7.35
C CYS A 250 12.44 39.48 6.87
N GLY A 251 12.70 39.40 5.57
CA GLY A 251 14.04 39.40 4.99
C GLY A 251 14.86 38.12 5.24
N MET A 252 14.19 37.06 5.65
CA MET A 252 14.81 35.74 5.79
C MET A 252 14.64 34.99 4.46
N VAL A 253 15.75 34.78 3.75
CA VAL A 253 15.74 33.96 2.52
C VAL A 253 16.14 32.54 2.92
N PRO A 254 15.28 31.53 2.67
CA PRO A 254 15.66 30.14 2.89
C PRO A 254 16.88 29.78 2.06
N ALA A 255 17.80 29.02 2.65
CA ALA A 255 18.94 28.49 1.89
C ALA A 255 18.42 27.54 0.79
N ALA A 256 19.04 27.63 -0.39
CA ALA A 256 18.78 26.66 -1.45
C ALA A 256 19.17 25.26 -0.94
N MET A 257 18.36 24.25 -1.23
CA MET A 257 18.73 22.87 -0.99
C MET A 257 19.74 22.46 -2.06
N GLU A 258 21.00 22.30 -1.65
CA GLU A 258 22.01 21.74 -2.53
C GLU A 258 21.87 20.22 -2.56
N GLU A 259 21.71 19.63 -3.74
CA GLU A 259 21.73 18.19 -3.90
C GLU A 259 23.18 17.71 -3.81
N GLU A 260 23.47 16.92 -2.79
CA GLU A 260 24.76 16.23 -2.71
C GLU A 260 24.76 15.06 -3.71
N ALA A 261 25.82 14.97 -4.53
CA ALA A 261 26.02 13.81 -5.37
C ALA A 261 26.26 12.57 -4.48
N PRO A 262 25.60 11.43 -4.75
CA PRO A 262 25.77 10.23 -3.95
C PRO A 262 27.24 9.77 -4.01
N SER A 263 27.82 9.48 -2.84
CA SER A 263 29.17 8.90 -2.76
C SER A 263 29.18 7.49 -3.41
N PRO A 264 30.32 7.05 -3.99
CA PRO A 264 30.45 5.69 -4.51
C PRO A 264 30.05 4.64 -3.46
N LEU A 265 29.46 3.53 -3.90
CA LEU A 265 29.13 2.41 -3.00
C LEU A 265 30.43 1.79 -2.47
N PRO A 266 30.57 1.60 -1.15
CA PRO A 266 31.66 0.79 -0.59
C PRO A 266 31.66 -0.60 -1.23
N GLU A 267 32.84 -1.13 -1.55
CA GLU A 267 32.98 -2.41 -2.23
C GLU A 267 32.36 -3.58 -1.44
N GLU A 268 32.48 -3.52 -0.11
CA GLU A 268 31.85 -4.51 0.80
C GLU A 268 30.32 -4.53 0.66
N LEU A 269 29.71 -3.34 0.58
CA LEU A 269 28.27 -3.21 0.41
C LEU A 269 27.83 -3.69 -0.99
N ARG A 270 28.60 -3.36 -2.02
CA ARG A 270 28.35 -3.85 -3.39
C ARG A 270 28.39 -5.38 -3.44
N SER A 271 29.43 -5.99 -2.87
CA SER A 271 29.57 -7.44 -2.81
C SER A 271 28.41 -8.11 -2.06
N ALA A 272 27.98 -7.54 -0.93
CA ALA A 272 26.84 -8.05 -0.16
C ALA A 272 25.50 -7.94 -0.92
N VAL A 273 25.30 -6.87 -1.70
CA VAL A 273 24.13 -6.70 -2.55
C VAL A 273 24.15 -7.72 -3.70
N MET A 274 25.29 -7.95 -4.32
CA MET A 274 25.46 -8.98 -5.37
C MET A 274 25.15 -10.39 -4.83
N GLU A 275 25.66 -10.72 -3.65
CA GLU A 275 25.37 -12.00 -2.99
C GLU A 275 23.87 -12.17 -2.71
N LEU A 276 23.22 -11.13 -2.18
CA LEU A 276 21.76 -11.14 -1.93
C LEU A 276 20.97 -11.34 -3.23
N ALA A 277 21.32 -10.63 -4.29
CA ALA A 277 20.69 -10.76 -5.61
C ALA A 277 20.86 -12.18 -6.17
N GLY A 278 22.05 -12.78 -5.99
CA GLY A 278 22.37 -14.16 -6.39
C GLY A 278 21.51 -15.22 -5.67
N GLN A 279 21.00 -14.95 -4.47
CA GLN A 279 20.10 -15.86 -3.73
C GLN A 279 18.72 -16.00 -4.39
N ARG A 280 18.34 -15.13 -5.32
CA ARG A 280 17.07 -15.13 -6.08
C ARG A 280 15.83 -15.35 -5.19
N LYS A 281 15.77 -14.70 -4.04
CA LYS A 281 14.60 -14.78 -3.14
C LYS A 281 13.35 -14.29 -3.89
N PRO A 282 12.21 -15.01 -3.87
CA PRO A 282 11.02 -14.63 -4.63
C PRO A 282 10.53 -13.19 -4.37
N ALA A 283 10.67 -12.72 -3.13
CA ALA A 283 10.29 -11.35 -2.75
C ALA A 283 11.29 -10.25 -3.21
N LEU A 284 12.43 -10.63 -3.80
CA LEU A 284 13.47 -9.75 -4.33
C LEU A 284 13.88 -10.13 -5.75
N ALA A 285 13.08 -10.95 -6.43
CA ALA A 285 13.43 -11.50 -7.73
C ALA A 285 13.29 -10.50 -8.89
N ARG A 286 12.62 -9.37 -8.66
CA ARG A 286 12.44 -8.30 -9.66
C ARG A 286 13.25 -7.07 -9.27
N PRO A 287 13.78 -6.31 -10.27
CA PRO A 287 14.54 -5.09 -10.00
C PRO A 287 13.83 -4.08 -9.12
N SER A 288 12.53 -3.87 -9.33
CA SER A 288 11.71 -2.98 -8.50
C SER A 288 11.60 -3.43 -7.04
N GLN A 289 11.53 -4.76 -6.80
CA GLN A 289 11.49 -5.33 -5.46
C GLN A 289 12.83 -5.17 -4.74
N LEU A 290 13.93 -5.49 -5.42
CA LEU A 290 15.27 -5.33 -4.88
C LEU A 290 15.59 -3.86 -4.60
N ALA A 291 15.24 -2.95 -5.51
CA ALA A 291 15.43 -1.52 -5.31
C ALA A 291 14.63 -0.99 -4.10
N ARG A 292 13.33 -1.34 -3.97
CA ARG A 292 12.54 -0.99 -2.79
C ARG A 292 13.19 -1.49 -1.51
N PHE A 293 13.60 -2.74 -1.49
CA PHE A 293 14.24 -3.36 -0.33
C PHE A 293 15.52 -2.61 0.08
N LEU A 294 16.42 -2.32 -0.87
CA LEU A 294 17.68 -1.61 -0.61
C LEU A 294 17.46 -0.17 -0.17
N LEU A 295 16.40 0.47 -0.62
CA LEU A 295 16.00 1.82 -0.22
C LEU A 295 15.21 1.86 1.11
N GLY A 296 14.93 0.71 1.73
CA GLY A 296 14.12 0.65 2.95
C GLY A 296 12.64 0.97 2.72
N LEU A 297 12.16 0.83 1.50
CA LEU A 297 10.78 1.05 1.14
C LEU A 297 10.00 -0.26 1.33
N ALA A 298 8.89 -0.18 2.06
CA ALA A 298 8.07 -1.36 2.30
C ALA A 298 7.46 -1.86 0.99
N SER A 299 7.55 -3.17 0.75
CA SER A 299 6.75 -3.87 -0.25
C SER A 299 6.00 -5.03 0.41
N PRO A 300 4.77 -5.33 -0.03
CA PRO A 300 3.98 -6.40 0.57
C PRO A 300 4.68 -7.75 0.55
N ALA A 301 5.37 -8.09 -0.55
CA ALA A 301 6.13 -9.33 -0.68
C ALA A 301 7.31 -9.40 0.29
N ALA A 302 8.08 -8.32 0.43
CA ALA A 302 9.21 -8.25 1.37
C ALA A 302 8.74 -8.31 2.83
N MET A 303 7.61 -7.67 3.15
CA MET A 303 7.01 -7.69 4.48
C MET A 303 6.52 -9.11 4.85
N ARG A 304 5.84 -9.80 3.93
CA ARG A 304 5.41 -11.20 4.12
C ARG A 304 6.61 -12.13 4.32
N ALA A 305 7.70 -11.91 3.58
CA ALA A 305 8.94 -12.67 3.72
C ALA A 305 9.78 -12.27 4.94
N ARG A 306 9.33 -11.32 5.76
CA ARG A 306 10.00 -10.76 6.96
C ARG A 306 11.41 -10.24 6.68
N LEU A 307 11.63 -9.68 5.50
CA LEU A 307 12.94 -9.17 5.08
C LEU A 307 13.30 -7.81 5.69
N TRP A 308 12.38 -7.15 6.38
CA TRP A 308 12.61 -5.87 7.07
C TRP A 308 13.69 -5.95 8.17
N GLY A 309 13.96 -7.15 8.73
CA GLY A 309 15.04 -7.37 9.70
C GLY A 309 16.42 -7.69 9.07
N HIS A 310 16.51 -7.73 7.75
CA HIS A 310 17.77 -8.06 7.06
C HIS A 310 18.74 -6.87 7.09
N PRO A 311 20.05 -7.07 7.32
CA PRO A 311 21.04 -5.97 7.41
C PRO A 311 21.08 -5.03 6.20
N LEU A 312 20.75 -5.53 5.01
CA LEU A 312 20.73 -4.72 3.79
C LEU A 312 19.39 -3.99 3.55
N TYR A 313 18.38 -4.18 4.41
CA TYR A 313 17.14 -3.43 4.28
C TYR A 313 17.40 -1.94 4.57
N GLY A 314 17.17 -1.09 3.58
CA GLY A 314 17.42 0.35 3.70
C GLY A 314 18.91 0.76 3.65
N ALA A 315 19.81 -0.15 3.29
CA ALA A 315 21.25 0.15 3.21
C ALA A 315 21.60 1.24 2.18
N LEU A 316 20.69 1.55 1.25
CA LEU A 316 20.82 2.58 0.22
C LEU A 316 19.74 3.65 0.34
N ALA A 317 19.16 3.87 1.53
CA ALA A 317 18.04 4.79 1.75
C ALA A 317 18.37 6.27 1.43
N ASP A 318 19.64 6.62 1.37
CA ASP A 318 20.17 7.94 1.00
C ASP A 318 20.32 8.15 -0.52
N ARG A 319 20.01 7.13 -1.33
CA ARG A 319 20.16 7.16 -2.80
C ARG A 319 18.82 7.37 -3.49
N LYS A 320 18.89 7.93 -4.71
CA LYS A 320 17.71 8.10 -5.57
C LYS A 320 17.26 6.73 -6.11
N TRP A 321 15.95 6.59 -6.25
CA TRP A 321 15.33 5.39 -6.82
C TRP A 321 15.95 4.96 -8.14
N GLU A 322 16.14 5.92 -9.06
CA GLU A 322 16.64 5.66 -10.40
C GLU A 322 18.00 4.97 -10.39
N ASP A 323 18.90 5.44 -9.53
CA ASP A 323 20.25 4.90 -9.40
C ASP A 323 20.23 3.45 -8.90
N VAL A 324 19.45 3.22 -7.83
CA VAL A 324 19.34 1.89 -7.21
C VAL A 324 18.58 0.92 -8.12
N TRP A 325 17.57 1.41 -8.84
CA TRP A 325 16.81 0.59 -9.80
C TRP A 325 17.68 0.14 -10.98
N ILE A 326 18.52 1.03 -11.55
CA ILE A 326 19.45 0.69 -12.62
C ILE A 326 20.43 -0.40 -12.15
N GLU A 327 20.98 -0.26 -10.95
CA GLU A 327 21.88 -1.25 -10.37
C GLU A 327 21.18 -2.60 -10.11
N ALA A 328 19.99 -2.57 -9.53
CA ALA A 328 19.17 -3.77 -9.31
C ALA A 328 18.81 -4.47 -10.63
N HIS A 329 18.49 -3.69 -11.68
CA HIS A 329 18.23 -4.21 -13.01
C HIS A 329 19.45 -4.90 -13.62
N ALA A 330 20.63 -4.31 -13.48
CA ALA A 330 21.88 -4.90 -13.95
C ALA A 330 22.23 -6.22 -13.23
N LEU A 331 21.90 -6.31 -11.92
CA LEU A 331 22.18 -7.49 -11.10
C LEU A 331 21.23 -8.67 -11.32
N LEU A 332 19.95 -8.38 -11.55
CA LEU A 332 18.90 -9.41 -11.68
C LEU A 332 18.61 -9.77 -13.15
N GLY A 333 19.00 -8.94 -14.02
CA GLY A 333 19.10 -9.04 -15.39
C GLY A 333 18.31 -9.30 -16.36
N SER A 334 18.16 -9.33 -16.75
CA SER A 334 18.26 -9.74 -18.13
C SER A 334 17.51 -11.01 -18.29
#